data_91c44499f5d61e6cb601892fed8b896a
#
_entry.id   91c44499f5d61e6cb601892fed8b896a
#
_cell.length_a   1.000
_cell.length_b   1.000
_cell.length_c   1.000
_cell.angle_alpha   90.00
_cell.angle_beta   90.00
_cell.angle_gamma   90.00
#
_symmetry.space_group_name_H-M   'P 1'
#
loop_
_entity.id
_entity.type
_entity.pdbx_description
1 polymer ?
#
loop_
_entity_poly.entity_id
_entity_poly.type
_entity_poly.pdbx_seq_one_letter_code
_entity_poly.pdbx_strand_id
1 'polypeptide(L)'
;GNDLLGHLGFLKNNIELTAIEILEQAVVLLAPIKDRYRTIVKNLSQQNPNLLLCTVYEGNLVGDSFYSDIAFASKAMVSMFNDIVFNTASTFKTDVLELRNIFISPEDYANPIEPSHLGGKKYSQEILRWVNDK
;
A
#
# COMPACT_ATOMS: atom_id res chain seq x y z
N GLY A 1 -3.09 -0.68 -4.38
CA GLY A 1 -4.07 -1.35 -3.51
C GLY A 1 -4.71 -2.53 -4.20
N ASN A 2 -5.47 -2.30 -5.27
CA ASN A 2 -6.27 -3.36 -5.94
C ASN A 2 -5.42 -4.49 -6.51
N ASP A 3 -4.23 -4.22 -7.03
CA ASP A 3 -3.32 -5.27 -7.51
C ASP A 3 -2.87 -6.19 -6.38
N LEU A 4 -2.61 -5.63 -5.17
CA LEU A 4 -2.27 -6.42 -3.99
C LEU A 4 -3.45 -7.28 -3.53
N LEU A 5 -4.67 -6.74 -3.53
CA LEU A 5 -5.89 -7.49 -3.17
C LEU A 5 -6.15 -8.64 -4.13
N GLY A 6 -5.90 -8.46 -5.43
CA GLY A 6 -6.02 -9.53 -6.43
C GLY A 6 -5.08 -10.72 -6.15
N HIS A 7 -3.90 -10.47 -5.61
CA HIS A 7 -2.93 -11.51 -5.24
C HIS A 7 -3.21 -12.16 -3.88
N LEU A 8 -4.00 -11.55 -3.00
CA LEU A 8 -4.38 -12.16 -1.71
C LEU A 8 -5.28 -13.39 -1.87
N GLY A 9 -6.02 -13.50 -2.98
CA GLY A 9 -6.75 -14.73 -3.34
C GLY A 9 -5.84 -15.96 -3.48
N PHE A 10 -4.58 -15.76 -3.86
CA PHE A 10 -3.57 -16.80 -3.89
C PHE A 10 -3.31 -17.42 -2.51
N LEU A 11 -3.23 -16.61 -1.46
CA LEU A 11 -3.00 -17.10 -0.09
C LEU A 11 -4.16 -17.96 0.42
N LYS A 12 -5.39 -17.67 0.03
CA LYS A 12 -6.58 -18.46 0.40
C LYS A 12 -6.59 -19.87 -0.22
N ASN A 13 -6.00 -20.03 -1.39
CA ASN A 13 -6.10 -21.26 -2.18
C ASN A 13 -4.91 -22.22 -1.95
N ASN A 14 -3.90 -21.85 -1.17
CA ASN A 14 -2.65 -22.60 -0.99
C ASN A 14 -2.39 -22.94 0.48
N ILE A 15 -3.38 -23.56 1.14
CA ILE A 15 -3.34 -23.93 2.58
C ILE A 15 -2.26 -24.99 2.88
N GLU A 16 -1.77 -25.70 1.87
CA GLU A 16 -0.76 -26.78 2.03
C GLU A 16 0.70 -26.27 2.02
N LEU A 17 0.93 -24.99 1.74
CA LEU A 17 2.26 -24.42 1.67
C LEU A 17 2.83 -24.14 3.09
N THR A 18 4.12 -24.38 3.24
CA THR A 18 4.87 -23.96 4.43
C THR A 18 4.96 -22.43 4.49
N ALA A 19 5.22 -21.88 5.67
CA ALA A 19 5.44 -20.44 5.83
C ALA A 19 6.60 -19.92 4.94
N ILE A 20 7.64 -20.73 4.74
CA ILE A 20 8.78 -20.37 3.88
C ILE A 20 8.32 -20.25 2.43
N GLU A 21 7.61 -21.24 1.91
CA GLU A 21 7.11 -21.23 0.53
C GLU A 21 6.15 -20.05 0.28
N ILE A 22 5.31 -19.71 1.27
CA ILE A 22 4.42 -18.54 1.18
C ILE A 22 5.23 -17.24 1.07
N LEU A 23 6.29 -17.08 1.87
CA LEU A 23 7.14 -15.89 1.82
C LEU A 23 7.94 -15.81 0.52
N GLU A 24 8.48 -16.92 0.03
CA GLU A 24 9.17 -16.99 -1.28
C GLU A 24 8.23 -16.59 -2.41
N GLN A 25 7.01 -17.10 -2.40
CA GLN A 25 6.02 -16.72 -3.42
C GLN A 25 5.58 -15.26 -3.32
N ALA A 26 5.47 -14.70 -2.12
CA ALA A 26 5.19 -13.29 -1.95
C ALA A 26 6.29 -12.41 -2.59
N VAL A 27 7.56 -12.79 -2.43
CA VAL A 27 8.69 -12.10 -3.08
C VAL A 27 8.60 -12.20 -4.60
N VAL A 28 8.30 -13.39 -5.14
CA VAL A 28 8.14 -13.62 -6.59
C VAL A 28 6.99 -12.78 -7.16
N LEU A 29 5.85 -12.71 -6.46
CA LEU A 29 4.69 -11.91 -6.87
C LEU A 29 4.99 -10.41 -6.85
N LEU A 30 5.75 -9.95 -5.88
CA LEU A 30 6.08 -8.52 -5.75
C LEU A 30 7.16 -8.04 -6.73
N ALA A 31 8.00 -8.93 -7.26
CA ALA A 31 9.10 -8.55 -8.15
C ALA A 31 8.61 -7.78 -9.41
N PRO A 32 7.67 -8.28 -10.22
CA PRO A 32 7.18 -7.54 -11.39
C PRO A 32 6.44 -6.25 -11.01
N ILE A 33 5.78 -6.21 -9.85
CA ILE A 33 5.11 -5.00 -9.34
C ILE A 33 6.17 -3.94 -9.02
N LYS A 34 7.24 -4.33 -8.32
CA LYS A 34 8.39 -3.47 -8.00
C LYS A 34 9.00 -2.86 -9.26
N ASP A 35 9.28 -3.67 -10.28
CA ASP A 35 9.93 -3.21 -11.51
C ASP A 35 9.04 -2.21 -12.26
N ARG A 36 7.75 -2.51 -12.36
CA ARG A 36 6.77 -1.61 -12.98
C ARG A 36 6.64 -0.31 -12.19
N TYR A 37 6.51 -0.39 -10.87
CA TYR A 37 6.39 0.77 -9.98
C TYR A 37 7.62 1.69 -10.11
N ARG A 38 8.83 1.13 -10.03
CA ARG A 38 10.09 1.88 -10.22
C ARG A 38 10.17 2.57 -11.57
N THR A 39 9.75 1.88 -12.63
CA THR A 39 9.75 2.45 -14.00
C THR A 39 8.79 3.65 -14.08
N ILE A 40 7.60 3.53 -13.52
CA ILE A 40 6.62 4.63 -13.50
C ILE A 40 7.16 5.81 -12.71
N VAL A 41 7.66 5.59 -11.49
CA VAL A 41 8.18 6.66 -10.63
C VAL A 41 9.41 7.33 -11.27
N LYS A 42 10.31 6.56 -11.89
CA LYS A 42 11.44 7.11 -12.66
C LYS A 42 10.97 8.10 -13.72
N ASN A 43 9.99 7.70 -14.52
CA ASN A 43 9.48 8.55 -15.60
C ASN A 43 8.79 9.81 -15.06
N LEU A 44 8.01 9.67 -13.98
CA LEU A 44 7.33 10.80 -13.34
C LEU A 44 8.31 11.77 -12.69
N SER A 45 9.33 11.28 -11.98
CA SER A 45 10.33 12.12 -11.31
C SER A 45 11.18 12.94 -12.29
N GLN A 46 11.38 12.44 -13.51
CA GLN A 46 12.07 13.19 -14.56
C GLN A 46 11.24 14.37 -15.10
N GLN A 47 9.92 14.28 -15.02
CA GLN A 47 8.99 15.30 -15.52
C GLN A 47 8.53 16.26 -14.43
N ASN A 48 8.53 15.82 -13.19
CA ASN A 48 8.00 16.57 -12.04
C ASN A 48 9.00 16.50 -10.88
N PRO A 49 9.73 17.58 -10.60
CA PRO A 49 10.67 17.62 -9.47
C PRO A 49 9.94 17.53 -8.11
N ASN A 50 8.68 17.94 -8.06
CA ASN A 50 7.83 17.88 -6.86
C ASN A 50 6.88 16.68 -6.99
N LEU A 51 7.39 15.48 -6.70
CA LEU A 51 6.61 14.25 -6.73
C LEU A 51 6.42 13.72 -5.30
N LEU A 52 5.17 13.52 -4.93
CA LEU A 52 4.78 12.88 -3.67
C LEU A 52 4.30 11.46 -3.96
N LEU A 53 4.97 10.47 -3.39
CA LEU A 53 4.51 9.08 -3.41
C LEU A 53 3.68 8.82 -2.15
N CYS A 54 2.62 8.02 -2.30
CA CYS A 54 1.82 7.60 -1.15
C CYS A 54 2.04 6.10 -0.90
N THR A 55 2.17 5.71 0.36
CA THR A 55 2.11 4.30 0.75
C THR A 55 0.68 3.78 0.62
N VAL A 56 0.51 2.47 0.77
CA VAL A 56 -0.81 1.83 0.89
C VAL A 56 -1.14 1.69 2.37
N TYR A 57 -2.36 2.03 2.78
CA TYR A 57 -2.88 1.79 4.13
C TYR A 57 -3.40 0.35 4.26
N GLU A 58 -3.56 -0.12 5.50
CA GLU A 58 -3.82 -1.54 5.78
C GLU A 58 -5.26 -2.00 5.54
N GLY A 59 -6.20 -1.08 5.46
CA GLY A 59 -7.63 -1.37 5.45
C GLY A 59 -8.18 -1.73 6.84
N ASN A 60 -9.49 -1.73 6.96
CA ASN A 60 -10.23 -2.15 8.16
C ASN A 60 -10.87 -3.53 7.91
N LEU A 61 -10.04 -4.56 7.76
CA LEU A 61 -10.46 -5.89 7.32
C LEU A 61 -10.89 -6.81 8.46
N VAL A 62 -10.51 -6.50 9.71
CA VAL A 62 -10.82 -7.31 10.88
C VAL A 62 -12.33 -7.21 11.17
N GLY A 63 -13.00 -8.36 11.27
CA GLY A 63 -14.44 -8.43 11.52
C GLY A 63 -15.31 -8.34 10.26
N ASP A 64 -14.74 -8.08 9.09
CA ASP A 64 -15.46 -8.19 7.82
C ASP A 64 -15.68 -9.66 7.43
N SER A 65 -16.86 -9.99 6.95
CA SER A 65 -17.24 -11.38 6.62
C SER A 65 -16.45 -11.97 5.44
N PHE A 66 -15.92 -11.12 4.57
CA PHE A 66 -15.19 -11.55 3.37
C PHE A 66 -13.68 -11.51 3.54
N TYR A 67 -13.15 -10.52 4.28
CA TYR A 67 -11.72 -10.24 4.37
C TYR A 67 -11.07 -10.67 5.68
N SER A 68 -11.85 -11.06 6.71
CA SER A 68 -11.29 -11.38 8.05
C SER A 68 -10.21 -12.46 8.03
N ASP A 69 -10.37 -13.49 7.19
CA ASP A 69 -9.42 -14.61 7.09
C ASP A 69 -8.04 -14.20 6.58
N ILE A 70 -7.97 -13.10 5.83
CA ILE A 70 -6.74 -12.60 5.21
C ILE A 70 -6.26 -11.29 5.84
N ALA A 71 -6.95 -10.79 6.87
CA ALA A 71 -6.68 -9.47 7.44
C ALA A 71 -5.22 -9.29 7.89
N PHE A 72 -4.65 -10.27 8.59
CA PHE A 72 -3.25 -10.21 9.03
C PHE A 72 -2.25 -10.45 7.89
N ALA A 73 -2.56 -11.37 6.97
CA ALA A 73 -1.71 -11.60 5.78
C ALA A 73 -1.67 -10.36 4.88
N SER A 74 -2.80 -9.64 4.75
CA SER A 74 -2.85 -8.40 3.99
C SER A 74 -1.97 -7.31 4.57
N LYS A 75 -1.87 -7.20 5.90
CA LYS A 75 -0.95 -6.25 6.56
C LYS A 75 0.50 -6.53 6.23
N ALA A 76 0.91 -7.81 6.22
CA ALA A 76 2.26 -8.20 5.83
C ALA A 76 2.55 -7.84 4.37
N MET A 77 1.63 -8.14 3.45
CA MET A 77 1.76 -7.81 2.03
C MET A 77 1.81 -6.29 1.79
N VAL A 78 0.97 -5.51 2.48
CA VAL A 78 1.01 -4.03 2.44
C VAL A 78 2.36 -3.53 2.93
N SER A 79 2.90 -4.09 4.01
CA SER A 79 4.22 -3.70 4.53
C SER A 79 5.33 -4.00 3.54
N MET A 80 5.33 -5.16 2.90
CA MET A 80 6.31 -5.52 1.86
C MET A 80 6.21 -4.58 0.64
N PHE A 81 4.99 -4.22 0.22
CA PHE A 81 4.81 -3.27 -0.88
C PHE A 81 5.25 -1.85 -0.47
N ASN A 82 4.93 -1.41 0.74
CA ASN A 82 5.34 -0.09 1.22
C ASN A 82 6.87 0.04 1.32
N ASP A 83 7.58 -1.05 1.62
CA ASP A 83 9.05 -1.06 1.51
C ASP A 83 9.51 -0.75 0.06
N ILE A 84 8.83 -1.28 -0.95
CA ILE A 84 9.09 -0.94 -2.36
C ILE A 84 8.88 0.57 -2.61
N VAL A 85 7.82 1.16 -2.04
CA VAL A 85 7.55 2.61 -2.15
C VAL A 85 8.69 3.41 -1.55
N PHE A 86 9.10 3.12 -0.29
CA PHE A 86 10.18 3.83 0.39
C PHE A 86 11.53 3.68 -0.33
N ASN A 87 11.88 2.47 -0.74
CA ASN A 87 13.11 2.21 -1.50
C ASN A 87 13.12 2.95 -2.84
N THR A 88 11.98 3.02 -3.51
CA THR A 88 11.84 3.75 -4.77
C THR A 88 11.97 5.25 -4.56
N ALA A 89 11.28 5.78 -3.54
CA ALA A 89 11.36 7.19 -3.16
C ALA A 89 12.82 7.61 -2.84
N SER A 90 13.51 6.82 -2.05
CA SER A 90 14.92 7.03 -1.73
C SER A 90 15.81 7.05 -2.99
N THR A 91 15.56 6.13 -3.93
CA THR A 91 16.32 6.04 -5.19
C THR A 91 16.15 7.28 -6.06
N PHE A 92 14.92 7.79 -6.18
CA PHE A 92 14.59 8.92 -7.05
C PHE A 92 14.49 10.25 -6.32
N LYS A 93 14.78 10.28 -5.02
CA LYS A 93 14.75 11.48 -4.14
C LYS A 93 13.39 12.17 -4.17
N THR A 94 12.33 11.39 -4.09
CA THR A 94 10.95 11.88 -4.00
C THR A 94 10.45 11.82 -2.56
N ASP A 95 9.44 12.62 -2.24
CA ASP A 95 8.80 12.59 -0.94
C ASP A 95 7.83 11.41 -0.81
N VAL A 96 7.56 11.01 0.44
CA VAL A 96 6.59 9.95 0.75
C VAL A 96 5.61 10.42 1.80
N LEU A 97 4.32 10.23 1.52
CA LEU A 97 3.25 10.35 2.50
C LEU A 97 2.88 8.95 3.00
N GLU A 98 3.14 8.71 4.28
CA GLU A 98 2.83 7.44 4.94
C GLU A 98 1.34 7.39 5.33
N LEU A 99 0.53 6.72 4.53
CA LEU A 99 -0.93 6.68 4.73
C LEU A 99 -1.35 5.86 5.97
N ARG A 100 -0.53 4.94 6.45
CA ARG A 100 -0.83 4.18 7.68
C ARG A 100 -0.86 5.06 8.93
N ASN A 101 -0.19 6.24 8.89
CA ASN A 101 -0.27 7.23 9.96
C ASN A 101 -1.54 8.09 9.89
N ILE A 102 -2.28 8.04 8.80
CA ILE A 102 -3.50 8.82 8.57
C ILE A 102 -4.74 7.96 8.84
N PHE A 103 -4.74 6.74 8.29
CA PHE A 103 -5.84 5.78 8.40
C PHE A 103 -5.64 4.88 9.63
N ILE A 104 -5.88 5.44 10.82
CA ILE A 104 -5.59 4.78 12.10
C ILE A 104 -6.83 4.30 12.86
N SER A 105 -8.01 4.72 12.42
CA SER A 105 -9.29 4.50 13.11
C SER A 105 -10.31 3.86 12.18
N PRO A 106 -11.21 2.99 12.68
CA PRO A 106 -12.28 2.42 11.85
C PRO A 106 -13.14 3.45 11.13
N GLU A 107 -13.34 4.63 11.72
CA GLU A 107 -14.14 5.73 11.13
C GLU A 107 -13.45 6.35 9.90
N ASP A 108 -12.18 6.10 9.70
CA ASP A 108 -11.45 6.55 8.51
C ASP A 108 -11.84 5.78 7.25
N TYR A 109 -12.61 4.69 7.41
CA TYR A 109 -13.03 3.79 6.35
C TYR A 109 -14.53 3.82 6.14
N ALA A 110 -14.96 3.90 4.87
CA ALA A 110 -16.37 3.78 4.47
C ALA A 110 -16.81 2.32 4.34
N ASN A 111 -15.87 1.46 3.99
CA ASN A 111 -15.97 0.00 3.93
C ASN A 111 -14.58 -0.58 4.24
N PRO A 112 -14.37 -1.91 4.21
CA PRO A 112 -13.08 -2.50 4.59
C PRO A 112 -11.84 -1.96 3.88
N ILE A 113 -11.98 -1.40 2.69
CA ILE A 113 -10.84 -1.02 1.84
C ILE A 113 -10.86 0.43 1.32
N GLU A 114 -11.97 1.15 1.48
CA GLU A 114 -12.11 2.50 0.94
C GLU A 114 -12.17 3.56 2.04
N PRO A 115 -11.57 4.75 1.81
CA PRO A 115 -11.66 5.86 2.74
C PRO A 115 -13.09 6.34 2.95
N SER A 116 -13.43 6.66 4.18
CA SER A 116 -14.63 7.45 4.50
C SER A 116 -14.42 8.93 4.13
N HIS A 117 -15.47 9.73 4.27
CA HIS A 117 -15.34 11.19 4.16
C HIS A 117 -14.31 11.76 5.16
N LEU A 118 -14.26 11.20 6.38
CA LEU A 118 -13.29 11.62 7.41
C LEU A 118 -11.86 11.25 7.02
N GLY A 119 -11.63 10.01 6.60
CA GLY A 119 -10.32 9.55 6.13
C GLY A 119 -9.84 10.33 4.92
N GLY A 120 -10.72 10.55 3.94
CA GLY A 120 -10.43 11.38 2.77
C GLY A 120 -10.09 12.83 3.12
N LYS A 121 -10.77 13.42 4.11
CA LYS A 121 -10.44 14.76 4.60
C LYS A 121 -9.05 14.83 5.23
N LYS A 122 -8.70 13.88 6.11
CA LYS A 122 -7.36 13.79 6.73
C LYS A 122 -6.28 13.67 5.65
N TYR A 123 -6.46 12.77 4.70
CA TYR A 123 -5.54 12.55 3.60
C TYR A 123 -5.34 13.82 2.75
N SER A 124 -6.42 14.48 2.36
CA SER A 124 -6.36 15.73 1.58
C SER A 124 -5.64 16.84 2.32
N GLN A 125 -5.81 16.95 3.64
CA GLN A 125 -5.11 17.93 4.46
C GLN A 125 -3.60 17.71 4.47
N GLU A 126 -3.12 16.47 4.55
CA GLU A 126 -1.70 16.16 4.50
C GLU A 126 -1.08 16.48 3.11
N ILE A 127 -1.81 16.18 2.03
CA ILE A 127 -1.38 16.59 0.68
C ILE A 127 -1.29 18.12 0.58
N LEU A 128 -2.28 18.85 1.07
CA LEU A 128 -2.28 20.32 1.05
C LEU A 128 -1.12 20.91 1.87
N ARG A 129 -0.80 20.34 3.02
CA ARG A 129 0.39 20.74 3.79
C ARG A 129 1.66 20.57 2.96
N TRP A 130 1.83 19.38 2.39
CA TRP A 130 3.01 19.10 1.56
C TRP A 130 3.12 20.07 0.36
N VAL A 131 2.00 20.39 -0.31
CA VAL A 131 1.98 21.36 -1.43
C VAL A 131 2.39 22.76 -0.96
N ASN A 132 1.94 23.20 0.23
CA ASN A 132 2.24 24.54 0.74
C ASN A 132 3.68 24.67 1.26
N ASP A 133 4.35 23.56 1.57
CA ASP A 133 5.73 23.52 2.07
C ASP A 133 6.78 23.48 0.92
N LYS A 134 6.34 23.48 -0.34
CA LYS A 134 7.19 23.49 -1.57
C LYS A 134 7.31 24.87 -2.19
#